data_ad353d88e949680ba6c99838d9536b56
#
_entry.id   ad353d88e949680ba6c99838d9536b56
#
_cell.length_a   1.000
_cell.length_b   1.000
_cell.length_c   1.000
_cell.angle_alpha   90.00
_cell.angle_beta   90.00
_cell.angle_gamma   90.00
#
_symmetry.space_group_name_H-M   'P 1'
#
loop_
_entity.id
_entity.type
_entity.pdbx_description
1 polymer ?
#
loop_
_entity_poly.entity_id
_entity_poly.type
_entity_poly.pdbx_seq_one_letter_code
_entity_poly.pdbx_strand_id
1 'polypeptide(L)' 'MRFELYRDAGGHWRWRLRAGNGAVVADSAEGYARREDCEHGIALVKGASDASTVDMTLKIA' A
#
# COMPACT_ATOMS: atom_id res chain seq x y z
N MET A 1 10.89 -8.51 -0.89
CA MET A 1 9.87 -7.47 -1.15
C MET A 1 10.45 -6.09 -0.97
N ARG A 2 10.00 -5.13 -1.77
CA ARG A 2 10.41 -3.74 -1.61
C ARG A 2 9.24 -2.80 -1.87
N PHE A 3 9.20 -1.71 -1.13
CA PHE A 3 8.32 -0.59 -1.44
C PHE A 3 8.98 0.29 -2.49
N GLU A 4 8.19 0.74 -3.45
CA GLU A 4 8.60 1.72 -4.44
C GLU A 4 7.75 2.97 -4.25
N LEU A 5 8.42 4.09 -4.04
CA LEU A 5 7.80 5.40 -3.88
C LEU A 5 7.96 6.15 -5.20
N TYR A 6 6.87 6.66 -5.74
CA TYR A 6 6.91 7.34 -7.03
C TYR A 6 5.85 8.43 -7.12
N ARG A 7 5.98 9.28 -8.14
CA ARG A 7 4.93 10.26 -8.48
C ARG A 7 4.22 9.79 -9.72
N ASP A 8 2.89 9.90 -9.71
CA ASP A 8 2.09 9.57 -10.88
C ASP A 8 2.02 10.73 -11.88
N ALA A 9 1.34 10.52 -13.00
CA ALA A 9 1.21 11.53 -14.05
C ALA A 9 0.48 12.78 -13.58
N GLY A 10 -0.36 12.69 -12.57
CA GLY A 10 -1.05 13.82 -11.95
C GLY A 10 -0.23 14.58 -10.92
N GLY A 11 1.01 14.15 -10.66
CA GLY A 11 1.89 14.78 -9.68
C GLY A 11 1.64 14.36 -8.24
N HIS A 12 0.84 13.32 -8.01
CA HIS A 12 0.61 12.79 -6.67
C HIS A 12 1.63 11.73 -6.32
N TRP A 13 1.97 11.65 -5.03
CA TRP A 13 2.85 10.62 -4.51
C TRP A 13 2.08 9.34 -4.31
N ARG A 14 2.70 8.21 -4.70
CA ARG A 14 2.12 6.88 -4.57
C ARG A 14 3.19 5.90 -4.14
N TRP A 15 2.76 4.78 -3.58
CA TRP A 15 3.67 3.67 -3.29
C TRP A 15 3.08 2.37 -3.82
N ARG A 16 3.96 1.43 -4.09
CA ARG A 16 3.58 0.05 -4.38
C ARG A 16 4.58 -0.89 -3.71
N LEU A 17 4.12 -2.08 -3.39
CA LEU A 17 4.92 -3.13 -2.79
C LEU A 17 5.11 -4.24 -3.82
N ARG A 18 6.36 -4.52 -4.17
CA ARG A 18 6.69 -5.60 -5.09
C ARG A 18 7.23 -6.80 -4.35
N ALA A 19 6.80 -8.00 -4.78
CA ALA A 19 7.40 -9.26 -4.37
C ALA A 19 8.79 -9.46 -5.03
N GLY A 20 9.54 -10.45 -4.58
CA GLY A 20 10.86 -10.75 -5.11
C GLY A 20 10.86 -11.08 -6.61
N ASN A 21 9.76 -11.62 -7.14
CA ASN A 21 9.60 -11.91 -8.57
C ASN A 21 9.14 -10.70 -9.39
N GLY A 22 9.02 -9.52 -8.78
CA GLY A 22 8.62 -8.29 -9.44
C GLY A 22 7.11 -8.05 -9.50
N ALA A 23 6.29 -8.98 -9.01
CA ALA A 23 4.83 -8.80 -9.01
C ALA A 23 4.42 -7.70 -8.02
N VAL A 24 3.44 -6.89 -8.39
CA VAL A 24 2.86 -5.90 -7.48
C VAL A 24 1.89 -6.63 -6.54
N VAL A 25 2.23 -6.65 -5.25
CA VAL A 25 1.44 -7.31 -4.21
C VAL A 25 0.41 -6.35 -3.62
N ALA A 26 0.76 -5.08 -3.49
CA ALA A 26 -0.09 -4.04 -2.93
C ALA A 26 0.29 -2.69 -3.48
N ASP A 27 -0.63 -1.73 -3.42
CA ASP A 27 -0.33 -0.34 -3.77
C ASP A 27 -1.12 0.61 -2.86
N SER A 28 -0.82 1.89 -2.95
CA SER A 28 -1.45 2.89 -2.09
C SER A 28 -2.92 3.14 -2.42
N ALA A 29 -3.37 2.83 -3.63
CA ALA A 29 -4.70 3.13 -4.16
C ALA A 29 -5.03 4.63 -4.14
N GLU A 30 -4.36 5.40 -3.30
CA GLU A 30 -4.58 6.80 -3.05
C GLU A 30 -3.38 7.62 -3.54
N GLY A 31 -3.64 8.80 -4.10
CA GLY A 31 -2.60 9.75 -4.42
C GLY A 31 -2.42 10.76 -3.30
N TYR A 32 -1.20 10.86 -2.78
CA TYR A 32 -0.87 11.80 -1.70
C TYR A 32 -0.32 13.10 -2.30
N ALA A 33 -0.77 14.24 -1.78
CA ALA A 33 -0.25 15.53 -2.20
C ALA A 33 1.19 15.74 -1.71
N ARG A 34 1.54 15.14 -0.57
CA ARG A 34 2.84 15.32 0.08
C ARG A 34 3.57 14.02 0.21
N ARG A 35 4.88 14.06 -0.04
CA ARG A 35 5.75 12.89 0.07
C ARG A 35 5.71 12.27 1.46
N GLU A 36 5.76 13.10 2.52
CA GLU A 36 5.75 12.60 3.90
C GLU A 36 4.49 11.81 4.23
N ASP A 37 3.35 12.19 3.67
CA ASP A 37 2.10 11.46 3.89
C ASP A 37 2.15 10.09 3.23
N CYS A 38 2.74 10.01 2.04
CA CYS A 38 2.95 8.75 1.36
C CYS A 38 3.92 7.85 2.14
N GLU A 39 5.02 8.41 2.64
CA GLU A 39 5.98 7.67 3.47
C GLU A 39 5.32 7.17 4.75
N HIS A 40 4.43 7.97 5.35
CA HIS A 40 3.66 7.54 6.52
C HIS A 40 2.75 6.35 6.19
N GLY A 41 2.13 6.36 5.02
CA GLY A 41 1.33 5.23 4.53
C GLY A 41 2.15 3.95 4.42
N ILE A 42 3.37 4.06 3.90
CA ILE A 42 4.31 2.92 3.85
C ILE A 42 4.62 2.41 5.26
N ALA A 43 4.88 3.31 6.20
CA ALA A 43 5.18 2.93 7.58
C ALA A 43 4.01 2.18 8.23
N LEU A 44 2.78 2.62 7.98
CA LEU A 44 1.59 1.92 8.48
C LEU A 44 1.50 0.50 7.95
N VAL A 45 1.76 0.30 6.67
CA VAL A 45 1.73 -1.03 6.05
C VAL A 45 2.84 -1.91 6.63
N LYS A 46 4.04 -1.37 6.81
CA LYS A 46 5.14 -2.11 7.44
C LYS A 46 4.81 -2.58 8.84
N GLY A 47 4.01 -1.79 9.57
CA GLY A 47 3.62 -2.12 10.94
C GLY A 47 2.39 -3.03 11.04
N ALA A 48 1.78 -3.40 9.92
CA ALA A 48 0.50 -4.10 9.91
C ALA A 48 0.62 -5.63 9.89
N SER A 49 1.78 -6.19 10.20
CA SER A 49 2.01 -7.65 10.10
C SER A 49 1.09 -8.47 11.00
N ASP A 50 0.58 -7.90 12.08
CA ASP A 50 -0.35 -8.54 13.00
C ASP A 50 -1.81 -8.21 12.74
N ALA A 51 -2.10 -7.49 11.65
CA ALA A 51 -3.47 -7.18 11.28
C ALA A 51 -4.24 -8.48 11.01
N SER A 52 -5.46 -8.57 11.55
CA SER A 52 -6.29 -9.74 11.35
C SER A 52 -6.87 -9.76 9.94
N THR A 53 -7.13 -10.98 9.45
CA THR A 53 -7.85 -11.16 8.19
C THR A 53 -9.33 -11.37 8.49
N VAL A 54 -10.16 -10.55 7.89
CA VAL A 54 -11.61 -10.66 8.02
C VAL A 54 -12.17 -11.22 6.70
N ASP A 55 -12.83 -12.35 6.79
CA ASP A 55 -13.44 -12.96 5.61
C ASP A 55 -14.78 -12.30 5.31
N MET A 56 -14.78 -11.42 4.32
CA MET A 56 -15.97 -10.66 3.92
C MET A 56 -16.93 -11.46 3.03
N THR A 57 -16.58 -12.70 2.68
CA THR A 57 -17.45 -13.57 1.90
C THR A 57 -18.43 -14.36 2.76
N LEU A 58 -18.20 -14.39 4.09
CA LEU A 58 -19.10 -15.07 5.01
C LEU A 58 -20.42 -14.30 5.10
N LYS A 59 -21.53 -15.01 4.93
CA LYS A 59 -22.86 -14.45 5.11
C LYS A 59 -23.35 -14.77 6.51
N ILE A 60 -23.75 -13.72 7.21
CA ILE A 60 -24.41 -13.87 8.49
C ILE A 60 -25.90 -14.08 8.21
N ALA A 61 -26.36 -15.24 8.56
CA ALA A 61 -27.79 -15.58 8.38
C ALA A 61 -28.65 -14.79 9.38
#